data_d19826bc4f481f358731393cb7748d39
#
_entry.id   d19826bc4f481f358731393cb7748d39
#
_cell.length_a   1.000
_cell.length_b   1.000
_cell.length_c   1.000
_cell.angle_alpha   90.00
_cell.angle_beta   90.00
_cell.angle_gamma   90.00
#
_symmetry.space_group_name_H-M   'P 1'
#
loop_
_entity.id
_entity.type
_entity.pdbx_description
1 polymer ?
#
loop_
_entity_poly.entity_id
_entity_poly.type
_entity_poly.pdbx_seq_one_letter_code
_entity_poly.pdbx_strand_id
1 'polypeptide(L)'
;MSQIIQLASVAVANRRIRVPERFDPAIRTDTVYVLFTSIDETLAAVRMAGDFARALGVPVTVIHFRTVPYALPVDAPCGMSPVETDAFITRLRAEGADIRVRVYLCRDEQQAIPFAFNRHSLIVIAGRRSWWPGHSEQWRRMLEAAGHFVVFVDASEHEEKTHA
;
A
#
# COMPACT_ATOMS: atom_id res chain seq x y z
N MET A 1 -21.25 3.81 -7.29
CA MET A 1 -20.25 4.30 -8.27
C MET A 1 -18.99 4.69 -7.51
N SER A 2 -17.90 4.02 -7.76
CA SER A 2 -16.61 4.37 -7.18
C SER A 2 -15.96 5.44 -8.05
N GLN A 3 -15.83 6.67 -7.55
CA GLN A 3 -15.03 7.68 -8.22
C GLN A 3 -13.56 7.43 -7.90
N ILE A 4 -12.77 7.31 -8.96
CA ILE A 4 -11.31 7.15 -8.89
C ILE A 4 -10.70 8.55 -9.04
N ILE A 5 -10.08 9.06 -7.99
CA ILE A 5 -9.24 10.25 -8.09
C ILE A 5 -7.80 9.79 -8.17
N GLN A 6 -7.20 9.94 -9.35
CA GLN A 6 -5.81 9.62 -9.60
C GLN A 6 -4.94 10.80 -9.20
N LEU A 7 -4.19 10.68 -8.13
CA LEU A 7 -3.22 11.69 -7.68
C LEU A 7 -1.81 11.27 -8.11
N ALA A 8 -1.20 12.13 -8.94
CA ALA A 8 0.20 12.28 -9.33
C ALA A 8 1.15 11.06 -9.30
N SER A 9 1.73 10.78 -10.45
CA SER A 9 2.87 9.88 -10.64
C SER A 9 4.18 10.58 -10.27
N VAL A 10 5.03 9.95 -9.46
CA VAL A 10 6.35 10.49 -9.11
C VAL A 10 7.42 9.40 -9.32
N ALA A 11 8.40 9.70 -10.16
CA ALA A 11 9.52 8.81 -10.47
C ALA A 11 10.80 9.21 -9.70
N VAL A 12 11.51 8.26 -9.08
CA VAL A 12 12.85 8.44 -8.50
C VAL A 12 13.73 7.19 -8.63
N ALA A 13 15.03 7.40 -8.85
CA ALA A 13 16.03 6.43 -9.32
C ALA A 13 16.72 5.55 -8.28
N ASN A 14 16.90 4.34 -8.65
CA ASN A 14 17.96 3.29 -8.55
C ASN A 14 18.76 3.03 -7.23
N ARG A 15 18.54 1.84 -6.63
CA ARG A 15 19.50 1.10 -5.80
C ARG A 15 19.25 -0.42 -5.86
N ARG A 16 20.33 -1.24 -5.93
CA ARG A 16 20.27 -2.71 -6.02
C ARG A 16 19.98 -3.34 -4.65
N ILE A 17 18.98 -4.22 -4.57
CA ILE A 17 18.66 -5.02 -3.36
C ILE A 17 18.32 -6.47 -3.72
N ARG A 18 18.68 -7.42 -2.84
CA ARG A 18 18.42 -8.86 -2.98
C ARG A 18 16.94 -9.19 -2.70
N VAL A 19 16.35 -10.00 -3.57
CA VAL A 19 14.99 -10.55 -3.44
C VAL A 19 14.96 -11.64 -2.37
N PRO A 20 13.96 -11.69 -1.47
CA PRO A 20 13.77 -12.82 -0.57
C PRO A 20 13.52 -14.13 -1.33
N GLU A 21 14.11 -15.23 -0.87
CA GLU A 21 14.02 -16.57 -1.49
C GLU A 21 12.61 -17.18 -1.60
N ARG A 22 11.59 -16.49 -1.10
CA ARG A 22 10.19 -16.96 -1.10
C ARG A 22 9.33 -16.36 -2.22
N PHE A 23 9.94 -15.65 -3.16
CA PHE A 23 9.19 -15.07 -4.27
C PHE A 23 8.98 -16.13 -5.37
N ASP A 24 7.72 -16.46 -5.66
CA ASP A 24 7.37 -17.33 -6.79
C ASP A 24 7.52 -16.56 -8.10
N PRO A 25 8.48 -16.93 -8.99
CA PRO A 25 8.66 -16.27 -10.27
C PRO A 25 7.48 -16.43 -11.23
N ALA A 26 6.48 -17.25 -10.89
CA ALA A 26 5.24 -17.38 -11.66
C ALA A 26 4.25 -16.22 -11.44
N ILE A 27 4.48 -15.35 -10.45
CA ILE A 27 3.64 -14.16 -10.22
C ILE A 27 3.90 -13.15 -11.34
N ARG A 28 2.98 -13.10 -12.30
CA ARG A 28 2.96 -12.04 -13.32
C ARG A 28 2.14 -10.88 -12.79
N THR A 29 2.82 -9.84 -12.35
CA THR A 29 2.17 -8.59 -11.94
C THR A 29 2.74 -7.42 -12.75
N ASP A 30 1.92 -6.45 -13.07
CA ASP A 30 2.28 -5.20 -13.72
C ASP A 30 2.65 -4.09 -12.72
N THR A 31 2.41 -4.33 -11.45
CA THR A 31 2.74 -3.45 -10.33
C THR A 31 2.78 -4.23 -9.03
N VAL A 32 3.59 -3.80 -8.07
CA VAL A 32 3.49 -4.25 -6.68
C VAL A 32 2.59 -3.28 -5.93
N TYR A 33 1.53 -3.81 -5.34
CA TYR A 33 0.61 -3.00 -4.56
C TYR A 33 1.05 -2.86 -3.11
N VAL A 34 0.77 -1.71 -2.52
CA VAL A 34 0.89 -1.45 -1.08
C VAL A 34 -0.46 -0.95 -0.59
N LEU A 35 -1.00 -1.57 0.45
CA LEU A 35 -2.20 -1.07 1.09
C LEU A 35 -1.81 -0.02 2.14
N PHE A 36 -2.42 1.16 2.05
CA PHE A 36 -2.27 2.21 3.05
C PHE A 36 -2.97 1.81 4.35
N THR A 37 -2.24 1.87 5.46
CA THR A 37 -2.76 1.65 6.83
C THR A 37 -2.57 2.90 7.68
N SER A 38 -1.33 3.22 7.98
CA SER A 38 -0.90 4.50 8.56
C SER A 38 0.32 5.01 7.78
N ILE A 39 0.74 6.24 8.00
CA ILE A 39 1.89 6.81 7.26
C ILE A 39 3.15 5.97 7.47
N ASP A 40 3.52 5.69 8.73
CA ASP A 40 4.76 4.99 9.05
C ASP A 40 4.74 3.52 8.63
N GLU A 41 3.64 2.82 8.85
CA GLU A 41 3.45 1.45 8.39
C GLU A 41 3.49 1.37 6.85
N THR A 42 2.81 2.30 6.17
CA THR A 42 2.82 2.35 4.70
C THR A 42 4.22 2.58 4.15
N LEU A 43 5.02 3.44 4.78
CA LEU A 43 6.42 3.64 4.38
C LEU A 43 7.26 2.38 4.56
N ALA A 44 7.07 1.63 5.65
CA ALA A 44 7.72 0.34 5.84
C ALA A 44 7.33 -0.67 4.75
N ALA A 45 6.03 -0.74 4.40
CA ALA A 45 5.53 -1.57 3.31
C ALA A 45 6.08 -1.15 1.94
N VAL A 46 6.19 0.15 1.69
CA VAL A 46 6.74 0.69 0.42
C VAL A 46 8.21 0.33 0.24
N ARG A 47 9.01 0.33 1.30
CA ARG A 47 10.41 -0.12 1.23
C ARG A 47 10.50 -1.57 0.78
N MET A 48 9.74 -2.46 1.41
CA MET A 48 9.68 -3.87 1.03
C MET A 48 9.13 -4.05 -0.40
N ALA A 49 8.05 -3.35 -0.74
CA ALA A 49 7.46 -3.39 -2.07
C ALA A 49 8.43 -2.87 -3.15
N GLY A 50 9.25 -1.87 -2.82
CA GLY A 50 10.29 -1.34 -3.72
C GLY A 50 11.34 -2.39 -4.08
N ASP A 51 11.66 -3.30 -3.17
CA ASP A 51 12.59 -4.40 -3.42
C ASP A 51 12.00 -5.40 -4.41
N PHE A 52 10.74 -5.79 -4.21
CA PHE A 52 10.01 -6.65 -5.15
C PHE A 52 9.85 -5.98 -6.52
N ALA A 53 9.44 -4.70 -6.53
CA ALA A 53 9.20 -3.95 -7.75
C ALA A 53 10.46 -3.82 -8.60
N ARG A 54 11.62 -3.58 -7.99
CA ARG A 54 12.91 -3.54 -8.70
C ARG A 54 13.28 -4.88 -9.29
N ALA A 55 13.06 -5.97 -8.55
CA ALA A 55 13.35 -7.31 -9.03
C ALA A 55 12.46 -7.71 -10.23
N LEU A 56 11.21 -7.24 -10.23
CA LEU A 56 10.24 -7.51 -11.28
C LEU A 56 10.26 -6.50 -12.43
N GLY A 57 10.93 -5.36 -12.27
CA GLY A 57 10.94 -4.29 -13.26
C GLY A 57 9.58 -3.57 -13.39
N VAL A 58 8.81 -3.48 -12.30
CA VAL A 58 7.47 -2.88 -12.27
C VAL A 58 7.40 -1.73 -11.24
N PRO A 59 6.44 -0.82 -11.35
CA PRO A 59 6.24 0.24 -10.36
C PRO A 59 5.60 -0.29 -9.07
N VAL A 60 5.62 0.56 -8.03
CA VAL A 60 4.83 0.38 -6.80
C VAL A 60 3.56 1.22 -6.88
N THR A 61 2.42 0.64 -6.53
CA THR A 61 1.14 1.36 -6.46
C THR A 61 0.60 1.30 -5.04
N VAL A 62 0.55 2.44 -4.38
CA VAL A 62 -0.09 2.59 -3.05
C VAL A 62 -1.58 2.77 -3.23
N ILE A 63 -2.37 1.92 -2.60
CA ILE A 63 -3.83 1.98 -2.58
C ILE A 63 -4.29 2.52 -1.23
N HIS A 64 -5.05 3.59 -1.25
CA HIS A 64 -5.66 4.17 -0.06
C HIS A 64 -7.18 4.14 -0.20
N PHE A 65 -7.86 3.32 0.59
CA PHE A 65 -9.30 3.37 0.72
C PHE A 65 -9.71 4.44 1.73
N ARG A 66 -10.63 5.30 1.33
CA ARG A 66 -11.26 6.28 2.20
C ARG A 66 -12.74 5.95 2.30
N THR A 67 -13.15 5.49 3.46
CA THR A 67 -14.55 5.22 3.74
C THR A 67 -15.27 6.53 4.04
N VAL A 68 -16.29 6.83 3.23
CA VAL A 68 -17.13 8.01 3.41
C VAL A 68 -18.40 7.61 4.12
N PRO A 69 -18.74 8.19 5.27
CA PRO A 69 -19.98 7.91 5.99
C PRO A 69 -21.22 8.16 5.12
N TYR A 70 -22.27 7.35 5.30
CA TYR A 70 -23.51 7.46 4.51
C TYR A 70 -24.20 8.82 4.60
N ALA A 71 -24.00 9.55 5.70
CA ALA A 71 -24.55 10.89 5.87
C ALA A 71 -23.89 11.97 5.01
N LEU A 72 -22.72 11.68 4.42
CA LEU A 72 -21.97 12.61 3.58
C LEU A 72 -22.02 12.21 2.10
N PRO A 73 -21.96 13.18 1.15
CA PRO A 73 -21.71 12.88 -0.25
C PRO A 73 -20.39 12.11 -0.42
N VAL A 74 -20.30 11.22 -1.42
CA VAL A 74 -19.08 10.39 -1.63
C VAL A 74 -17.85 11.23 -1.95
N ASP A 75 -18.04 12.38 -2.56
CA ASP A 75 -17.01 13.37 -2.89
C ASP A 75 -16.70 14.37 -1.75
N ALA A 76 -17.34 14.20 -0.59
CA ALA A 76 -17.05 15.06 0.56
C ALA A 76 -15.56 14.99 0.95
N PRO A 77 -14.93 16.13 1.29
CA PRO A 77 -13.55 16.15 1.74
C PRO A 77 -13.43 15.44 3.10
N CYS A 78 -12.91 14.21 3.07
CA CYS A 78 -12.64 13.42 4.27
C CYS A 78 -11.27 12.76 4.15
N GLY A 79 -10.61 12.55 5.26
CA GLY A 79 -9.30 11.92 5.35
C GLY A 79 -8.18 12.90 5.68
N MET A 80 -6.97 12.60 5.21
CA MET A 80 -5.78 13.40 5.50
C MET A 80 -5.93 14.85 5.03
N SER A 81 -5.45 15.77 5.85
CA SER A 81 -5.37 17.18 5.45
C SER A 81 -4.40 17.37 4.28
N PRO A 82 -4.48 18.48 3.53
CA PRO A 82 -3.51 18.78 2.47
C PRO A 82 -2.06 18.76 2.97
N VAL A 83 -1.79 19.27 4.16
CA VAL A 83 -0.45 19.30 4.77
C VAL A 83 0.07 17.88 5.07
N GLU A 84 -0.77 17.03 5.63
CA GLU A 84 -0.42 15.61 5.88
C GLU A 84 -0.20 14.87 4.58
N THR A 85 -1.01 15.13 3.56
CA THR A 85 -0.87 14.54 2.23
C THR A 85 0.47 14.94 1.59
N ASP A 86 0.84 16.21 1.63
CA ASP A 86 2.10 16.71 1.08
C ASP A 86 3.31 16.15 1.84
N ALA A 87 3.22 16.07 3.16
CA ALA A 87 4.27 15.45 3.98
C ALA A 87 4.43 13.96 3.66
N PHE A 88 3.35 13.23 3.49
CA PHE A 88 3.37 11.82 3.12
C PHE A 88 3.98 11.61 1.72
N ILE A 89 3.55 12.40 0.73
CA ILE A 89 4.10 12.33 -0.64
C ILE A 89 5.60 12.65 -0.62
N THR A 90 6.05 13.63 0.15
CA THR A 90 7.46 13.97 0.28
C THR A 90 8.27 12.81 0.85
N ARG A 91 7.75 12.13 1.88
CA ARG A 91 8.39 10.93 2.46
C ARG A 91 8.40 9.76 1.47
N LEU A 92 7.33 9.54 0.71
CA LEU A 92 7.29 8.51 -0.34
C LEU A 92 8.35 8.76 -1.42
N ARG A 93 8.54 10.01 -1.84
CA ARG A 93 9.58 10.40 -2.81
C ARG A 93 10.98 10.05 -2.33
N ALA A 94 11.23 10.17 -1.04
CA ALA A 94 12.53 9.85 -0.45
C ALA A 94 12.84 8.34 -0.47
N GLU A 95 11.84 7.46 -0.61
CA GLU A 95 12.05 6.00 -0.69
C GLU A 95 12.62 5.53 -2.06
N GLY A 96 12.70 6.39 -3.06
CA GLY A 96 13.48 6.16 -4.28
C GLY A 96 12.92 5.12 -5.25
N ALA A 97 11.64 4.77 -5.16
CA ALA A 97 10.95 3.89 -6.10
C ALA A 97 10.04 4.69 -7.06
N ASP A 98 9.66 4.10 -8.20
CA ASP A 98 8.57 4.62 -9.04
C ASP A 98 7.25 4.30 -8.33
N ILE A 99 6.71 5.27 -7.60
CA ILE A 99 5.55 5.11 -6.74
C ILE A 99 4.36 5.87 -7.32
N ARG A 100 3.24 5.16 -7.47
CA ARG A 100 1.94 5.71 -7.82
C ARG A 100 1.03 5.62 -6.61
N VAL A 101 0.21 6.64 -6.37
CA VAL A 101 -0.78 6.64 -5.29
C VAL A 101 -2.18 6.71 -5.92
N ARG A 102 -3.06 5.79 -5.50
CA ARG A 102 -4.47 5.77 -5.90
C ARG A 102 -5.34 5.83 -4.65
N VAL A 103 -6.25 6.77 -4.62
CA VAL A 103 -7.23 6.90 -3.55
C VAL A 103 -8.59 6.47 -4.07
N TYR A 104 -9.25 5.57 -3.35
CA TYR A 104 -10.60 5.10 -3.64
C TYR A 104 -11.54 5.61 -2.55
N LEU A 105 -12.50 6.43 -2.96
CA LEU A 105 -13.61 6.82 -2.08
C LEU A 105 -14.68 5.73 -2.15
N CYS A 106 -15.02 5.13 -1.03
CA CYS A 106 -15.96 4.02 -0.98
C CYS A 106 -16.85 4.09 0.26
N ARG A 107 -17.97 3.39 0.22
CA ARG A 107 -18.84 3.18 1.40
C ARG A 107 -18.44 1.94 2.17
N ASP A 108 -17.92 0.96 1.45
CA ASP A 108 -17.48 -0.32 1.97
C ASP A 108 -16.16 -0.71 1.27
N GLU A 109 -15.13 -0.89 2.06
CA GLU A 109 -13.79 -1.24 1.58
C GLU A 109 -13.76 -2.60 0.90
N GLN A 110 -14.52 -3.58 1.40
CA GLN A 110 -14.57 -4.93 0.80
C GLN A 110 -15.11 -4.90 -0.64
N GLN A 111 -16.12 -4.07 -0.88
CA GLN A 111 -16.68 -3.89 -2.22
C GLN A 111 -15.72 -3.16 -3.16
N ALA A 112 -14.76 -2.40 -2.64
CA ALA A 112 -13.78 -1.67 -3.43
C ALA A 112 -12.59 -2.54 -3.88
N ILE A 113 -12.31 -3.65 -3.21
CA ILE A 113 -11.16 -4.54 -3.52
C ILE A 113 -11.12 -4.95 -5.00
N PRO A 114 -12.19 -5.45 -5.64
CA PRO A 114 -12.13 -5.89 -7.04
C PRO A 114 -11.81 -4.78 -8.04
N PHE A 115 -12.04 -3.52 -7.65
CA PHE A 115 -11.76 -2.35 -8.50
C PHE A 115 -10.37 -1.78 -8.28
N ALA A 116 -9.78 -2.01 -7.12
CA ALA A 116 -8.50 -1.45 -6.73
C ALA A 116 -7.31 -2.31 -7.16
N PHE A 117 -7.48 -3.62 -7.16
CA PHE A 117 -6.42 -4.59 -7.42
C PHE A 117 -6.71 -5.43 -8.66
N ASN A 118 -5.68 -5.70 -9.45
CA ASN A 118 -5.75 -6.70 -10.51
C ASN A 118 -5.84 -8.11 -9.91
N ARG A 119 -6.33 -9.09 -10.68
CA ARG A 119 -6.42 -10.48 -10.20
C ARG A 119 -5.03 -11.03 -9.86
N HIS A 120 -4.94 -11.80 -8.78
CA HIS A 120 -3.71 -12.45 -8.32
C HIS A 120 -2.54 -11.48 -8.15
N SER A 121 -2.81 -10.29 -7.63
CA SER A 121 -1.79 -9.28 -7.39
C SER A 121 -0.90 -9.62 -6.20
N LEU A 122 0.34 -9.12 -6.24
CA LEU A 122 1.23 -9.07 -5.10
C LEU A 122 0.93 -7.80 -4.30
N ILE A 123 0.54 -7.95 -3.05
CA ILE A 123 0.14 -6.87 -2.16
C ILE A 123 1.00 -6.91 -0.90
N VAL A 124 1.62 -5.80 -0.56
CA VAL A 124 2.40 -5.63 0.67
C VAL A 124 1.58 -4.81 1.65
N ILE A 125 1.44 -5.31 2.85
CA ILE A 125 0.77 -4.63 3.97
C ILE A 125 1.74 -4.57 5.14
N ALA A 126 1.86 -3.41 5.77
CA ALA A 126 2.53 -3.32 7.05
C ALA A 126 1.53 -3.13 8.18
N GLY A 127 1.93 -3.60 9.34
CA GLY A 127 1.18 -3.44 10.57
C GLY A 127 2.04 -3.82 11.76
N ARG A 128 1.61 -3.44 12.95
CA ARG A 128 2.28 -3.88 14.19
C ARG A 128 1.70 -5.23 14.59
N ARG A 129 2.56 -6.18 14.92
CA ARG A 129 2.13 -7.41 15.58
C ARG A 129 1.54 -7.04 16.94
N SER A 130 0.23 -7.24 17.07
CA SER A 130 -0.49 -7.04 18.31
C SER A 130 -1.09 -8.36 18.79
N TRP A 131 -1.27 -8.52 20.08
CA TRP A 131 -1.99 -9.64 20.69
C TRP A 131 -3.43 -9.80 20.16
N TRP A 132 -4.05 -8.69 19.72
CA TRP A 132 -5.36 -8.68 19.07
C TRP A 132 -5.21 -8.52 17.56
N PRO A 133 -5.97 -9.26 16.74
CA PRO A 133 -5.94 -9.08 15.30
C PRO A 133 -6.32 -7.64 14.95
N GLY A 134 -5.31 -6.87 14.53
CA GLY A 134 -5.49 -5.49 14.12
C GLY A 134 -6.16 -5.36 12.76
N HIS A 135 -6.45 -4.13 12.37
CA HIS A 135 -7.07 -3.82 11.07
C HIS A 135 -6.25 -4.35 9.88
N SER A 136 -4.92 -4.32 9.95
CA SER A 136 -4.01 -4.87 8.94
C SER A 136 -4.10 -6.39 8.79
N GLU A 137 -4.33 -7.13 9.87
CA GLU A 137 -4.54 -8.59 9.82
C GLU A 137 -5.90 -8.93 9.18
N GLN A 138 -6.93 -8.15 9.45
CA GLN A 138 -8.23 -8.30 8.79
C GLN A 138 -8.11 -8.07 7.28
N TRP A 139 -7.38 -7.04 6.86
CA TRP A 139 -7.07 -6.78 5.47
C TRP A 139 -6.31 -7.93 4.81
N ARG A 140 -5.29 -8.45 5.47
CA ARG A 140 -4.54 -9.60 4.98
C ARG A 140 -5.48 -10.76 4.64
N ARG A 141 -6.35 -11.14 5.58
CA ARG A 141 -7.31 -12.25 5.38
C ARG A 141 -8.28 -11.99 4.24
N MET A 142 -8.81 -10.78 4.14
CA MET A 142 -9.73 -10.43 3.06
C MET A 142 -9.07 -10.51 1.67
N LEU A 143 -7.85 -10.02 1.56
CA LEU A 143 -7.12 -10.01 0.29
C LEU A 143 -6.66 -11.42 -0.11
N GLU A 144 -6.21 -12.23 0.84
CA GLU A 144 -5.90 -13.65 0.60
C GLU A 144 -7.14 -14.43 0.17
N ALA A 145 -8.29 -14.21 0.82
CA ALA A 145 -9.56 -14.82 0.43
C ALA A 145 -10.03 -14.37 -0.96
N ALA A 146 -9.67 -13.16 -1.40
CA ALA A 146 -9.91 -12.67 -2.75
C ALA A 146 -8.91 -13.22 -3.80
N GLY A 147 -7.95 -14.06 -3.40
CA GLY A 147 -6.99 -14.72 -4.27
C GLY A 147 -5.73 -13.91 -4.57
N HIS A 148 -5.41 -12.93 -3.75
CA HIS A 148 -4.16 -12.16 -3.86
C HIS A 148 -3.03 -12.79 -3.05
N PHE A 149 -1.79 -12.50 -3.45
CA PHE A 149 -0.60 -12.83 -2.67
C PHE A 149 -0.27 -11.68 -1.73
N VAL A 150 -0.32 -11.95 -0.43
CA VAL A 150 -0.13 -10.89 0.59
C VAL A 150 1.17 -11.11 1.34
N VAL A 151 2.02 -10.10 1.35
CA VAL A 151 3.23 -10.04 2.17
C VAL A 151 2.95 -9.10 3.33
N PHE A 152 3.10 -9.61 4.55
CA PHE A 152 2.95 -8.81 5.77
C PHE A 152 4.31 -8.37 6.30
N VAL A 153 4.46 -7.07 6.53
CA VAL A 153 5.66 -6.45 7.10
C VAL A 153 5.37 -6.02 8.54
N ASP A 154 6.18 -6.50 9.48
CA ASP A 154 6.10 -6.05 10.86
C ASP A 154 6.80 -4.68 11.01
N ALA A 155 6.00 -3.64 11.20
CA ALA A 155 6.51 -2.27 11.31
C ALA A 155 7.27 -2.00 12.63
N SER A 156 7.09 -2.85 13.66
CA SER A 156 7.78 -2.69 14.94
C SER A 156 9.29 -2.92 14.87
N GLU A 157 9.77 -3.71 13.91
CA GLU A 157 11.20 -3.98 13.74
C GLU A 157 12.00 -2.79 13.13
N HIS A 158 11.31 -1.78 12.62
CA HIS A 158 11.96 -0.64 11.95
C HIS A 158 12.22 0.55 12.86
N GLU A 159 11.53 0.65 14.00
CA GLU A 159 11.76 1.73 14.97
C GLU A 159 13.09 1.57 15.73
N GLU A 160 13.55 0.34 15.98
CA GLU A 160 14.81 0.07 16.70
C GLU A 160 16.07 0.47 15.91
N LYS A 161 16.01 0.51 14.57
CA LYS A 161 17.17 0.85 13.74
C LYS A 161 17.38 2.35 13.54
N THR A 162 16.45 3.20 13.95
CA THR A 162 16.55 4.66 13.78
C THR A 162 17.08 5.36 15.04
N HIS A 163 17.19 4.65 16.16
CA HIS A 163 17.70 5.16 17.44
C HIS A 163 19.08 4.60 17.83
N ALA A 164 19.78 3.98 16.92
CA ALA A 164 21.16 3.53 17.15
C ALA A 164 22.17 4.44 16.45
#